data_a06aacb60f4717432888cdcbc7222170
#
_entry.id   a06aacb60f4717432888cdcbc7222170
#
_cell.length_a   1.000
_cell.length_b   1.000
_cell.length_c   1.000
_cell.angle_alpha   90.00
_cell.angle_beta   90.00
_cell.angle_gamma   90.00
#
_symmetry.space_group_name_H-M   'P 1'
#
loop_
_entity.id
_entity.type
_entity.pdbx_description
1 polymer ?
#
loop_
_entity_poly.entity_id
_entity_poly.type
_entity_poly.pdbx_seq_one_letter_code
_entity_poly.pdbx_strand_id
1 'polypeptide(L)'
;FDFICSDQVLHHTKDTESSFKILSKLLIKKGVISVYIYRKKGPLREFADDHIRESTIKMSEKQCMEFSKSMALLGKSLSQIKKKITIKEDIPLLEIKAGTYDVQRFLYWNFLKCWWSPDVPFDQSVATNYDWYFPKFAYRHSEKEITKWFKDIKLKIIHFNEIESGFSISAKK
;
A
#
# COMPACT_ATOMS: atom_id res chain seq x y z
N PHE A 1 25.22 8.66 6.96
CA PHE A 1 25.02 8.12 5.59
C PHE A 1 24.74 9.25 4.60
N ASP A 2 25.32 9.16 3.40
CA ASP A 2 25.05 10.06 2.30
C ASP A 2 23.71 9.76 1.65
N PHE A 3 23.31 8.47 1.65
CA PHE A 3 22.07 7.98 1.09
C PHE A 3 21.45 6.89 1.98
N ILE A 4 20.15 7.00 2.22
CA ILE A 4 19.35 5.98 2.90
C ILE A 4 18.18 5.63 1.98
N CYS A 5 17.99 4.34 1.72
CA CYS A 5 16.83 3.82 1.01
C CYS A 5 16.02 2.91 1.96
N SER A 6 14.72 3.13 2.01
CA SER A 6 13.78 2.28 2.75
C SER A 6 12.54 2.06 1.88
N ASP A 7 12.61 1.05 1.04
CA ASP A 7 11.52 0.68 0.14
C ASP A 7 10.68 -0.43 0.75
N GLN A 8 9.39 -0.20 0.87
CA GLN A 8 8.38 -1.14 1.38
C GLN A 8 8.66 -1.71 2.79
N VAL A 9 9.29 -0.95 3.68
CA VAL A 9 9.69 -1.41 5.02
C VAL A 9 9.01 -0.63 6.14
N LEU A 10 9.02 0.70 6.08
CA LEU A 10 8.67 1.55 7.22
C LEU A 10 7.23 1.34 7.72
N HIS A 11 6.31 1.11 6.82
CA HIS A 11 4.89 0.87 7.16
C HIS A 11 4.65 -0.51 7.81
N HIS A 12 5.67 -1.37 7.87
CA HIS A 12 5.66 -2.62 8.62
C HIS A 12 6.37 -2.53 9.98
N THR A 13 6.79 -1.34 10.39
CA THR A 13 7.34 -1.10 11.74
C THR A 13 6.23 -0.78 12.73
N LYS A 14 6.53 -0.85 14.03
CA LYS A 14 5.56 -0.53 15.11
C LYS A 14 5.03 0.91 15.03
N ASP A 15 5.86 1.82 14.56
CA ASP A 15 5.54 3.24 14.36
C ASP A 15 6.32 3.76 13.15
N THR A 16 5.60 3.99 12.05
CA THR A 16 6.17 4.40 10.77
C THR A 16 6.88 5.76 10.87
N GLU A 17 6.24 6.73 11.53
CA GLU A 17 6.77 8.10 11.67
C GLU A 17 8.05 8.11 12.51
N SER A 18 8.03 7.44 13.67
CA SER A 18 9.19 7.33 14.53
C SER A 18 10.36 6.63 13.84
N SER A 19 10.09 5.54 13.13
CA SER A 19 11.11 4.82 12.35
C SER A 19 11.72 5.69 11.26
N PHE A 20 10.89 6.42 10.52
CA PHE A 20 11.35 7.39 9.53
C PHE A 20 12.24 8.48 10.14
N LYS A 21 11.82 9.07 11.29
CA LYS A 21 12.58 10.09 11.99
C LYS A 21 13.93 9.57 12.51
N ILE A 22 13.98 8.33 12.99
CA ILE A 22 15.23 7.68 13.43
C ILE A 22 16.19 7.54 12.24
N LEU A 23 15.74 6.98 11.12
CA LEU A 23 16.58 6.84 9.92
C LEU A 23 17.09 8.21 9.44
N SER A 24 16.24 9.21 9.42
CA SER A 24 16.60 10.57 8.97
C SER A 24 17.70 11.23 9.81
N LYS A 25 17.80 10.90 11.11
CA LYS A 25 18.90 11.39 11.98
C LYS A 25 20.26 10.87 11.53
N LEU A 26 20.31 9.69 10.93
CA LEU A 26 21.54 9.05 10.45
C LEU A 26 22.11 9.67 9.17
N LEU A 27 21.35 10.55 8.50
CA LEU A 27 21.84 11.29 7.33
C LEU A 27 22.87 12.34 7.73
N ILE A 28 23.94 12.43 6.98
CA ILE A 28 24.86 13.57 7.03
C ILE A 28 24.23 14.83 6.41
N LYS A 29 24.84 15.99 6.59
CA LYS A 29 24.44 17.23 5.90
C LYS A 29 24.50 17.03 4.39
N LYS A 30 23.45 17.44 3.68
CA LYS A 30 23.22 17.21 2.25
C LYS A 30 22.94 15.75 1.85
N GLY A 31 22.86 14.81 2.79
CA GLY A 31 22.46 13.43 2.51
C GLY A 31 21.01 13.33 2.04
N VAL A 32 20.67 12.25 1.36
CA VAL A 32 19.35 12.00 0.79
C VAL A 32 18.73 10.75 1.39
N ILE A 33 17.44 10.83 1.71
CA ILE A 33 16.62 9.67 2.06
C ILE A 33 15.57 9.44 0.99
N SER A 34 15.40 8.18 0.57
CA SER A 34 14.33 7.75 -0.33
C SER A 34 13.49 6.70 0.38
N VAL A 35 12.18 6.90 0.42
CA VAL A 35 11.25 6.00 1.09
C VAL A 35 10.07 5.66 0.20
N TYR A 36 9.56 4.43 0.35
CA TYR A 36 8.25 4.04 -0.15
C TYR A 36 7.34 3.68 1.02
N ILE A 37 6.16 4.29 1.08
CA ILE A 37 5.21 4.15 2.19
C ILE A 37 3.81 3.89 1.64
N TYR A 38 3.06 2.93 2.21
CA TYR A 38 1.69 2.63 1.81
C TYR A 38 0.76 3.82 2.02
N ARG A 39 -0.07 4.12 0.99
CA ARG A 39 -1.11 5.13 1.08
C ARG A 39 -2.44 4.54 1.55
N LYS A 40 -3.22 5.35 2.27
CA LYS A 40 -4.62 5.06 2.57
C LYS A 40 -5.41 4.92 1.28
N LYS A 41 -6.35 3.99 1.28
CA LYS A 41 -7.33 3.76 0.22
C LYS A 41 -8.66 4.39 0.61
N GLY A 42 -9.64 4.27 -0.27
CA GLY A 42 -11.01 4.65 0.07
C GLY A 42 -11.56 3.87 1.27
N PRO A 43 -12.57 4.42 1.99
CA PRO A 43 -13.02 3.90 3.29
C PRO A 43 -13.50 2.45 3.27
N LEU A 44 -14.15 2.01 2.20
CA LEU A 44 -14.60 0.61 2.08
C LEU A 44 -13.42 -0.36 2.03
N ARG A 45 -12.37 0.01 1.29
CA ARG A 45 -11.18 -0.81 1.18
C ARG A 45 -10.41 -0.85 2.50
N GLU A 46 -10.26 0.28 3.19
CA GLU A 46 -9.61 0.34 4.50
C GLU A 46 -10.37 -0.53 5.51
N PHE A 47 -11.70 -0.40 5.57
CA PHE A 47 -12.54 -1.21 6.45
C PHE A 47 -12.41 -2.71 6.18
N ALA A 48 -12.49 -3.13 4.92
CA ALA A 48 -12.37 -4.54 4.55
C ALA A 48 -10.97 -5.11 4.87
N ASP A 49 -9.93 -4.36 4.54
CA ASP A 49 -8.56 -4.78 4.81
C ASP A 49 -8.30 -4.90 6.33
N ASP A 50 -8.75 -3.95 7.14
CA ASP A 50 -8.58 -3.98 8.61
C ASP A 50 -9.35 -5.14 9.23
N HIS A 51 -10.61 -5.33 8.85
CA HIS A 51 -11.43 -6.44 9.34
C HIS A 51 -10.81 -7.81 9.02
N ILE A 52 -10.33 -8.01 7.80
CA ILE A 52 -9.67 -9.26 7.41
C ILE A 52 -8.38 -9.45 8.20
N ARG A 53 -7.59 -8.39 8.37
CA ARG A 53 -6.32 -8.42 9.08
C ARG A 53 -6.47 -8.76 10.56
N GLU A 54 -7.58 -8.41 11.21
CA GLU A 54 -7.88 -8.86 12.60
C GLU A 54 -7.81 -10.39 12.77
N SER A 55 -8.11 -11.12 11.70
CA SER A 55 -8.05 -12.58 11.67
C SER A 55 -6.70 -13.07 11.16
N THR A 56 -6.20 -12.52 10.04
CA THR A 56 -5.01 -13.05 9.37
C THR A 56 -3.72 -12.85 10.17
N ILE A 57 -3.59 -11.78 10.95
CA ILE A 57 -2.42 -11.57 11.84
C ILE A 57 -2.34 -12.58 13.00
N LYS A 58 -3.40 -13.36 13.24
CA LYS A 58 -3.44 -14.45 14.23
C LYS A 58 -3.25 -15.84 13.62
N MET A 59 -3.24 -15.93 12.29
CA MET A 59 -3.02 -17.18 11.57
C MET A 59 -1.56 -17.63 11.65
N SER A 60 -1.34 -18.92 11.52
CA SER A 60 0.00 -19.43 11.22
C SER A 60 0.40 -19.01 9.80
N GLU A 61 1.70 -18.99 9.52
CA GLU A 61 2.23 -18.70 8.18
C GLU A 61 1.56 -19.54 7.09
N LYS A 62 1.42 -20.85 7.33
CA LYS A 62 0.75 -21.78 6.40
C LYS A 62 -0.70 -21.39 6.14
N GLN A 63 -1.47 -21.09 7.17
CA GLN A 63 -2.88 -20.68 7.02
C GLN A 63 -3.00 -19.37 6.24
N CYS A 64 -2.15 -18.39 6.55
CA CYS A 64 -2.17 -17.11 5.83
C CYS A 64 -1.72 -17.27 4.37
N MET A 65 -0.77 -18.18 4.09
CA MET A 65 -0.36 -18.51 2.72
C MET A 65 -1.52 -19.14 1.93
N GLU A 66 -2.26 -20.08 2.52
CA GLU A 66 -3.44 -20.70 1.91
C GLU A 66 -4.54 -19.66 1.64
N PHE A 67 -4.80 -18.77 2.61
CA PHE A 67 -5.71 -17.65 2.42
C PHE A 67 -5.25 -16.73 1.29
N SER A 68 -3.97 -16.37 1.24
CA SER A 68 -3.39 -15.52 0.20
C SER A 68 -3.49 -16.13 -1.19
N LYS A 69 -3.36 -17.47 -1.29
CA LYS A 69 -3.61 -18.23 -2.51
C LYS A 69 -5.07 -18.12 -2.95
N SER A 70 -6.00 -18.21 -2.02
CA SER A 70 -7.44 -18.05 -2.32
C SER A 70 -7.74 -16.64 -2.81
N MET A 71 -7.11 -15.61 -2.23
CA MET A 71 -7.25 -14.22 -2.68
C MET A 71 -6.68 -14.00 -4.08
N ALA A 72 -5.54 -14.62 -4.41
CA ALA A 72 -4.98 -14.58 -5.76
C ALA A 72 -5.89 -15.28 -6.79
N LEU A 73 -6.49 -16.42 -6.43
CA LEU A 73 -7.46 -17.13 -7.25
C LEU A 73 -8.73 -16.30 -7.47
N LEU A 74 -9.23 -15.62 -6.43
CA LEU A 74 -10.36 -14.69 -6.55
C LEU A 74 -10.04 -13.58 -7.54
N GLY A 75 -8.88 -12.93 -7.40
CA GLY A 75 -8.43 -11.90 -8.33
C GLY A 75 -8.32 -12.39 -9.76
N LYS A 76 -7.79 -13.60 -9.95
CA LYS A 76 -7.73 -14.27 -11.26
C LYS A 76 -9.12 -14.51 -11.84
N SER A 77 -10.05 -15.04 -11.05
CA SER A 77 -11.43 -15.29 -11.49
C SER A 77 -12.15 -14.01 -11.89
N LEU A 78 -12.01 -12.94 -11.10
CA LEU A 78 -12.57 -11.64 -11.41
C LEU A 78 -12.00 -11.05 -12.71
N SER A 79 -10.71 -11.25 -12.99
CA SER A 79 -10.08 -10.78 -14.22
C SER A 79 -10.62 -11.47 -15.49
N GLN A 80 -11.17 -12.69 -15.36
CA GLN A 80 -11.76 -13.44 -16.46
C GLN A 80 -13.11 -12.87 -16.92
N ILE A 81 -13.76 -12.03 -16.11
CA ILE A 81 -15.05 -11.40 -16.44
C ILE A 81 -14.90 -10.53 -17.70
N LYS A 82 -13.74 -9.92 -17.93
CA LYS A 82 -13.42 -9.09 -19.11
C LYS A 82 -14.46 -8.00 -19.42
N LYS A 83 -15.18 -7.54 -18.40
CA LYS A 83 -16.15 -6.44 -18.50
C LYS A 83 -15.61 -5.19 -17.83
N LYS A 84 -16.11 -4.05 -18.28
CA LYS A 84 -15.86 -2.76 -17.65
C LYS A 84 -17.09 -2.31 -16.86
N ILE A 85 -16.87 -1.59 -15.77
CA ILE A 85 -17.91 -0.89 -15.02
C ILE A 85 -17.73 0.62 -15.24
N THR A 86 -18.81 1.32 -15.52
CA THR A 86 -18.81 2.79 -15.69
C THR A 86 -19.48 3.42 -14.48
N ILE A 87 -18.74 4.20 -13.74
CA ILE A 87 -19.23 5.08 -12.65
C ILE A 87 -19.49 6.44 -13.26
N LYS A 88 -20.76 6.85 -13.28
CA LYS A 88 -21.17 8.07 -13.98
C LYS A 88 -20.79 9.36 -13.23
N GLU A 89 -20.76 9.31 -11.91
CA GLU A 89 -20.49 10.47 -11.04
C GLU A 89 -19.52 10.06 -9.91
N ASP A 90 -18.76 11.03 -9.41
CA ASP A 90 -17.94 10.84 -8.22
C ASP A 90 -18.81 10.44 -7.02
N ILE A 91 -18.32 9.53 -6.20
CA ILE A 91 -18.93 9.17 -4.91
C ILE A 91 -17.97 9.62 -3.80
N PRO A 92 -18.04 10.88 -3.38
CA PRO A 92 -17.03 11.49 -2.50
C PRO A 92 -16.86 10.77 -1.17
N LEU A 93 -17.98 10.31 -0.56
CA LEU A 93 -17.94 9.58 0.71
C LEU A 93 -17.16 8.28 0.62
N LEU A 94 -17.10 7.64 -0.55
CA LEU A 94 -16.37 6.39 -0.78
C LEU A 94 -15.01 6.63 -1.45
N GLU A 95 -14.68 7.87 -1.78
CA GLU A 95 -13.49 8.25 -2.57
C GLU A 95 -13.41 7.54 -3.93
N ILE A 96 -14.56 7.16 -4.49
CA ILE A 96 -14.66 6.53 -5.82
C ILE A 96 -14.88 7.63 -6.86
N LYS A 97 -14.00 7.69 -7.85
CA LYS A 97 -14.08 8.65 -8.94
C LYS A 97 -14.96 8.15 -10.09
N ALA A 98 -15.61 9.09 -10.78
CA ALA A 98 -16.25 8.81 -12.06
C ALA A 98 -15.21 8.29 -13.06
N GLY A 99 -15.62 7.36 -13.91
CA GLY A 99 -14.72 6.76 -14.90
C GLY A 99 -15.15 5.36 -15.32
N THR A 100 -14.40 4.79 -16.24
CA THR A 100 -14.62 3.42 -16.70
C THR A 100 -13.45 2.56 -16.31
N TYR A 101 -13.73 1.52 -15.55
CA TYR A 101 -12.76 0.67 -14.88
C TYR A 101 -12.91 -0.78 -15.34
N ASP A 102 -11.82 -1.53 -15.38
CA ASP A 102 -11.86 -2.99 -15.37
C ASP A 102 -12.50 -3.48 -14.05
N VAL A 103 -13.37 -4.49 -14.11
CA VAL A 103 -14.12 -4.96 -12.92
C VAL A 103 -13.18 -5.46 -11.82
N GLN A 104 -12.14 -6.23 -12.18
CA GLN A 104 -11.19 -6.76 -11.20
C GLN A 104 -10.43 -5.60 -10.54
N ARG A 105 -9.94 -4.63 -11.30
CA ARG A 105 -9.22 -3.45 -10.77
C ARG A 105 -10.11 -2.56 -9.94
N PHE A 106 -11.37 -2.38 -10.35
CA PHE A 106 -12.34 -1.61 -9.57
C PHE A 106 -12.59 -2.22 -8.18
N LEU A 107 -12.82 -3.54 -8.13
CA LEU A 107 -13.00 -4.25 -6.87
C LEU A 107 -11.71 -4.26 -6.03
N TYR A 108 -10.58 -4.50 -6.66
CA TYR A 108 -9.27 -4.51 -6.00
C TYR A 108 -8.93 -3.17 -5.34
N TRP A 109 -9.16 -2.05 -6.01
CA TRP A 109 -8.79 -0.75 -5.46
C TRP A 109 -9.78 -0.19 -4.45
N ASN A 110 -11.07 -0.50 -4.60
CA ASN A 110 -12.10 0.14 -3.81
C ASN A 110 -12.72 -0.74 -2.71
N PHE A 111 -12.59 -2.08 -2.80
CA PHE A 111 -13.32 -2.97 -1.90
C PHE A 111 -12.47 -4.02 -1.20
N LEU A 112 -11.58 -4.73 -1.91
CA LEU A 112 -10.94 -5.90 -1.36
C LEU A 112 -9.58 -6.18 -1.99
N LYS A 113 -8.53 -6.38 -1.17
CA LYS A 113 -7.23 -6.85 -1.66
C LYS A 113 -7.32 -8.28 -2.17
N CYS A 114 -7.43 -8.42 -3.48
CA CYS A 114 -7.36 -9.69 -4.20
C CYS A 114 -6.44 -9.52 -5.42
N TRP A 115 -5.14 -9.30 -5.13
CA TRP A 115 -4.19 -8.98 -6.19
C TRP A 115 -3.89 -10.18 -7.08
N TRP A 116 -3.93 -9.95 -8.37
CA TRP A 116 -3.52 -10.88 -9.41
C TRP A 116 -3.09 -10.10 -10.67
N SER A 117 -2.08 -10.61 -11.37
CA SER A 117 -1.68 -10.11 -12.69
C SER A 117 -1.27 -11.26 -13.60
N PRO A 118 -1.62 -11.21 -14.90
CA PRO A 118 -1.12 -12.17 -15.89
C PRO A 118 0.36 -12.00 -16.21
N ASP A 119 0.94 -10.84 -15.88
CA ASP A 119 2.31 -10.46 -16.26
C ASP A 119 3.37 -11.04 -15.31
N VAL A 120 2.94 -11.73 -14.25
CA VAL A 120 3.83 -12.34 -13.26
C VAL A 120 3.40 -13.77 -12.95
N PRO A 121 4.32 -14.63 -12.48
CA PRO A 121 3.99 -15.97 -12.02
C PRO A 121 2.90 -15.94 -10.92
N PHE A 122 2.06 -16.98 -10.88
CA PHE A 122 0.96 -17.06 -9.91
C PHE A 122 1.46 -16.95 -8.46
N ASP A 123 2.58 -17.57 -8.14
CA ASP A 123 3.17 -17.54 -6.80
C ASP A 123 3.57 -16.12 -6.38
N GLN A 124 3.96 -15.26 -7.30
CA GLN A 124 4.20 -13.84 -7.00
C GLN A 124 2.89 -13.12 -6.68
N SER A 125 1.79 -13.48 -7.32
CA SER A 125 0.47 -12.97 -6.96
C SER A 125 0.07 -13.40 -5.54
N VAL A 126 0.37 -14.63 -5.17
CA VAL A 126 0.15 -15.16 -3.81
C VAL A 126 1.01 -14.39 -2.81
N ALA A 127 2.31 -14.25 -3.06
CA ALA A 127 3.25 -13.53 -2.19
C ALA A 127 2.81 -12.07 -1.97
N THR A 128 2.29 -11.38 -3.01
CA THR A 128 1.80 -10.01 -2.89
C THR A 128 0.55 -9.88 -1.99
N ASN A 129 -0.34 -10.89 -2.00
CA ASN A 129 -1.46 -10.92 -1.06
C ASN A 129 -0.98 -11.28 0.35
N TYR A 130 -0.02 -12.20 0.48
CA TYR A 130 0.56 -12.60 1.76
C TYR A 130 1.25 -11.42 2.46
N ASP A 131 2.08 -10.68 1.75
CA ASP A 131 2.77 -9.47 2.26
C ASP A 131 1.79 -8.40 2.77
N TRP A 132 0.59 -8.35 2.22
CA TRP A 132 -0.45 -7.45 2.69
C TRP A 132 -1.15 -7.94 3.95
N TYR A 133 -1.46 -9.23 4.03
CA TYR A 133 -2.33 -9.77 5.07
C TYR A 133 -1.60 -10.32 6.30
N PHE A 134 -0.40 -10.86 6.13
CA PHE A 134 0.33 -11.55 7.21
C PHE A 134 1.09 -10.63 8.16
N PRO A 135 1.81 -9.58 7.72
CA PRO A 135 2.59 -8.74 8.61
C PRO A 135 1.75 -8.15 9.74
N LYS A 136 2.23 -8.25 10.98
CA LYS A 136 1.55 -7.71 12.16
C LYS A 136 1.21 -6.23 12.02
N PHE A 137 2.11 -5.47 11.41
CA PHE A 137 1.94 -4.05 11.12
C PHE A 137 1.90 -3.84 9.60
N ALA A 138 0.93 -3.09 9.13
CA ALA A 138 0.83 -2.63 7.74
C ALA A 138 0.05 -1.31 7.72
N TYR A 139 0.71 -0.27 8.21
CA TYR A 139 0.12 1.06 8.31
C TYR A 139 0.00 1.72 6.94
N ARG A 140 -1.07 2.46 6.75
CA ARG A 140 -1.33 3.25 5.56
C ARG A 140 -1.49 4.70 5.97
N HIS A 141 -0.94 5.60 5.19
CA HIS A 141 -0.85 7.01 5.53
C HIS A 141 -1.45 7.89 4.43
N SER A 142 -1.93 9.06 4.80
CA SER A 142 -2.32 10.10 3.86
C SER A 142 -1.10 10.91 3.42
N GLU A 143 -1.18 11.55 2.27
CA GLU A 143 -0.17 12.50 1.79
C GLU A 143 0.11 13.58 2.84
N LYS A 144 -0.94 14.11 3.47
CA LYS A 144 -0.84 15.15 4.50
C LYS A 144 -0.04 14.68 5.72
N GLU A 145 -0.24 13.45 6.19
CA GLU A 145 0.53 12.88 7.30
C GLU A 145 2.01 12.78 6.93
N ILE A 146 2.29 12.18 5.77
CA ILE A 146 3.68 11.94 5.34
C ILE A 146 4.42 13.26 5.10
N THR A 147 3.84 14.20 4.34
CA THR A 147 4.49 15.49 4.06
C THR A 147 4.76 16.29 5.33
N LYS A 148 3.87 16.16 6.34
CA LYS A 148 4.11 16.73 7.67
C LYS A 148 5.37 16.17 8.31
N TRP A 149 5.64 14.85 8.25
CA TRP A 149 6.84 14.25 8.84
C TRP A 149 8.13 14.85 8.28
N PHE A 150 8.20 15.03 6.95
CA PHE A 150 9.36 15.66 6.29
C PHE A 150 9.54 17.11 6.74
N LYS A 151 8.43 17.85 6.83
CA LYS A 151 8.43 19.25 7.29
C LYS A 151 8.90 19.38 8.75
N ASP A 152 8.39 18.53 9.64
CA ASP A 152 8.69 18.54 11.07
C ASP A 152 10.19 18.37 11.35
N ILE A 153 10.90 17.60 10.53
CA ILE A 153 12.35 17.37 10.66
C ILE A 153 13.18 18.18 9.66
N LYS A 154 12.56 19.15 8.98
CA LYS A 154 13.20 20.10 8.05
C LYS A 154 13.93 19.43 6.89
N LEU A 155 13.44 18.30 6.40
CA LEU A 155 13.92 17.68 5.15
C LEU A 155 13.23 18.35 3.95
N LYS A 156 14.03 18.70 2.94
CA LYS A 156 13.52 19.26 1.69
C LYS A 156 13.14 18.10 0.75
N ILE A 157 11.84 17.91 0.50
CA ILE A 157 11.37 16.97 -0.52
C ILE A 157 11.89 17.42 -1.88
N ILE A 158 12.57 16.52 -2.61
CA ILE A 158 13.14 16.73 -3.95
C ILE A 158 12.45 15.88 -5.01
N HIS A 159 11.75 14.83 -4.59
CA HIS A 159 10.92 14.00 -5.45
C HIS A 159 9.70 13.52 -4.66
N PHE A 160 8.53 13.60 -5.25
CA PHE A 160 7.28 13.07 -4.70
C PHE A 160 6.47 12.44 -5.83
N ASN A 161 6.21 11.16 -5.71
CA ASN A 161 5.39 10.42 -6.67
C ASN A 161 4.32 9.65 -5.91
N GLU A 162 3.07 9.99 -6.14
CA GLU A 162 1.93 9.24 -5.66
C GLU A 162 1.51 8.23 -6.71
N ILE A 163 1.45 6.97 -6.32
CA ILE A 163 0.91 5.89 -7.11
C ILE A 163 -0.26 5.23 -6.38
N GLU A 164 -1.00 4.39 -7.07
CA GLU A 164 -2.19 3.75 -6.50
C GLU A 164 -1.91 2.97 -5.21
N SER A 165 -0.72 2.42 -5.03
CA SER A 165 -0.34 1.61 -3.87
C SER A 165 0.32 2.39 -2.74
N GLY A 166 0.99 3.51 -3.01
CA GLY A 166 1.77 4.23 -2.01
C GLY A 166 2.40 5.51 -2.52
N PHE A 167 3.29 6.06 -1.71
CA PHE A 167 4.07 7.25 -2.01
C PHE A 167 5.54 6.90 -2.11
N SER A 168 6.18 7.26 -3.21
CA SER A 168 7.63 7.21 -3.38
C SER A 168 8.19 8.62 -3.21
N ILE A 169 8.99 8.84 -2.17
CA ILE A 169 9.42 10.17 -1.77
C ILE A 169 10.93 10.17 -1.54
N SER A 170 11.61 11.14 -2.16
CA SER A 170 13.02 11.41 -1.84
C SER A 170 13.16 12.82 -1.27
N ALA A 171 13.98 12.95 -0.24
CA ALA A 171 14.23 14.23 0.41
C ALA A 171 15.68 14.40 0.82
N LYS A 172 16.12 15.66 0.91
CA LYS A 172 17.48 16.06 1.23
C LYS A 172 17.55 16.78 2.57
N LYS A 173 18.59 16.47 3.36
CA LYS A 173 18.91 17.12 4.63
C LYS A 173 19.71 18.41 4.45
#